data_25f88a1f4ec26b7f28011512ed0b6bec
#
_entry.id   25f88a1f4ec26b7f28011512ed0b6bec
#
_cell.length_a   1.000
_cell.length_b   1.000
_cell.length_c   1.000
_cell.angle_alpha   90.00
_cell.angle_beta   90.00
_cell.angle_gamma   90.00
#
_symmetry.space_group_name_H-M   'P 1'
#
loop_
_entity.id
_entity.type
_entity.pdbx_description
1 polymer ?
#
loop_
_entity_poly.entity_id
_entity_poly.type
_entity_poly.pdbx_seq_one_letter_code
_entity_poly.pdbx_strand_id
1 'polypeptide(L)'
;MKILNKYTYLFVGLIASASLILLIVLPRFETQEFNPERVENISSGVTTTSIPVEENQGNEPLPTIPEITEVEQSEIEKLLIENIAAQEIVDYKTYLLIGSDKRDENSSASRGFVEGQRADVIIVGLIDEVSDNHYLLSIPRDTLIVNTCTQNLERINATYSKNQCGNNAENLAAAVNGITGIKIDHFASFNFEGFENIIDSFDGIEICVEKTQREGYSFELQEGCQIVSGATALNWVVSRNTEILVGKKILDENGEDASEWIKMSGVSDLSRNERQQYVILQLLKRLNDFKSFSELNNFINTLEDSFLIDENLTLNKAINTLWDFRGTDFDNINKLSIPTSAYELKDGRQVLIISRNFTDYAKEVGLITP
;
A
#
# COMPACT_ATOMS: atom_id res chain seq x y z
N MET A 1 18.22 9.56 -61.63
CA MET A 1 18.18 8.40 -60.68
C MET A 1 19.09 8.52 -59.46
N LYS A 2 19.84 9.62 -59.22
CA LYS A 2 20.71 9.82 -58.02
C LYS A 2 20.11 10.71 -56.93
N ILE A 3 19.04 11.40 -57.17
CA ILE A 3 18.44 12.34 -56.21
C ILE A 3 17.46 11.60 -55.25
N LEU A 4 16.81 10.53 -55.69
CA LEU A 4 15.88 9.75 -54.88
C LEU A 4 16.57 9.06 -53.71
N ASN A 5 17.84 8.65 -53.87
CA ASN A 5 18.59 7.92 -52.86
C ASN A 5 18.99 8.77 -51.63
N LYS A 6 19.18 10.08 -51.81
CA LYS A 6 19.60 11.00 -50.73
C LYS A 6 18.45 11.31 -49.78
N TYR A 7 17.24 11.42 -50.26
CA TYR A 7 16.04 11.64 -49.44
C TYR A 7 15.60 10.37 -48.71
N THR A 8 15.83 9.18 -49.30
CA THR A 8 15.54 7.90 -48.66
C THR A 8 16.44 7.67 -47.44
N TYR A 9 17.74 7.99 -47.54
CA TYR A 9 18.64 7.89 -46.39
C TYR A 9 18.36 8.94 -45.30
N LEU A 10 17.90 10.14 -45.70
CA LEU A 10 17.50 11.18 -44.75
C LEU A 10 16.20 10.81 -44.02
N PHE A 11 15.27 10.18 -44.71
CA PHE A 11 14.00 9.73 -44.15
C PHE A 11 14.19 8.50 -43.22
N VAL A 12 15.05 7.55 -43.60
CA VAL A 12 15.41 6.42 -42.76
C VAL A 12 16.21 6.87 -41.51
N GLY A 13 17.11 7.86 -41.68
CA GLY A 13 17.84 8.44 -40.54
C GLY A 13 16.93 9.22 -39.60
N LEU A 14 15.89 9.90 -40.11
CA LEU A 14 14.88 10.61 -39.28
C LEU A 14 13.97 9.61 -38.53
N ILE A 15 13.55 8.51 -39.16
CA ILE A 15 12.77 7.46 -38.52
C ILE A 15 13.62 6.74 -37.49
N ALA A 16 14.89 6.43 -37.76
CA ALA A 16 15.79 5.80 -36.82
C ALA A 16 16.09 6.70 -35.61
N SER A 17 16.30 8.00 -35.83
CA SER A 17 16.48 8.97 -34.74
C SER A 17 15.21 9.20 -33.94
N ALA A 18 14.04 9.27 -34.60
CA ALA A 18 12.75 9.35 -33.91
C ALA A 18 12.45 8.08 -33.10
N SER A 19 12.77 6.89 -33.63
CA SER A 19 12.65 5.62 -32.90
C SER A 19 13.64 5.53 -31.73
N LEU A 20 14.86 6.07 -31.88
CA LEU A 20 15.85 6.12 -30.80
C LEU A 20 15.46 7.14 -29.72
N ILE A 21 14.89 8.29 -30.12
CA ILE A 21 14.36 9.29 -29.20
C ILE A 21 13.12 8.74 -28.49
N LEU A 22 12.25 8.00 -29.19
CA LEU A 22 11.09 7.34 -28.57
C LEU A 22 11.52 6.28 -27.54
N LEU A 23 12.60 5.55 -27.79
CA LEU A 23 13.18 4.56 -26.85
C LEU A 23 13.88 5.21 -25.64
N ILE A 24 14.33 6.48 -25.77
CA ILE A 24 14.99 7.22 -24.69
C ILE A 24 13.97 8.02 -23.84
N VAL A 25 12.82 8.34 -24.39
CA VAL A 25 11.78 9.22 -23.77
C VAL A 25 10.59 8.42 -23.23
N LEU A 26 10.53 7.10 -23.44
CA LEU A 26 9.49 6.30 -22.78
C LEU A 26 9.80 6.24 -21.28
N PRO A 27 8.90 6.74 -20.44
CA PRO A 27 9.05 6.63 -19.00
C PRO A 27 9.24 5.15 -18.62
N ARG A 28 10.28 4.89 -17.84
CA ARG A 28 10.61 3.55 -17.36
C ARG A 28 10.12 3.43 -15.93
N PHE A 29 8.85 3.04 -15.78
CA PHE A 29 8.37 2.61 -14.48
C PHE A 29 9.23 1.44 -13.98
N GLU A 30 9.60 1.48 -12.73
CA GLU A 30 10.19 0.34 -12.08
C GLU A 30 9.14 -0.78 -12.06
N THR A 31 9.48 -1.94 -12.63
CA THR A 31 8.56 -3.09 -12.70
C THR A 31 9.17 -4.29 -12.00
N GLN A 32 8.32 -5.11 -11.41
CA GLN A 32 8.72 -6.36 -10.76
C GLN A 32 7.87 -7.50 -11.27
N GLU A 33 8.50 -8.66 -11.54
CA GLU A 33 7.78 -9.89 -11.86
C GLU A 33 6.73 -10.19 -10.78
N PHE A 34 5.53 -10.53 -11.20
CA PHE A 34 4.46 -10.96 -10.31
C PHE A 34 3.66 -12.07 -10.97
N ASN A 35 3.61 -13.21 -10.31
CA ASN A 35 2.92 -14.39 -10.83
C ASN A 35 1.79 -14.79 -9.86
N PRO A 36 0.51 -14.53 -10.20
CA PRO A 36 -0.64 -14.91 -9.38
C PRO A 36 -0.71 -16.41 -9.07
N GLU A 37 -0.30 -17.29 -10.00
CA GLU A 37 -0.25 -18.74 -9.74
C GLU A 37 0.81 -19.11 -8.71
N ARG A 38 1.95 -18.40 -8.69
CA ARG A 38 2.97 -18.56 -7.64
C ARG A 38 2.45 -18.11 -6.29
N VAL A 39 1.69 -17.01 -6.25
CA VAL A 39 1.03 -16.52 -5.03
C VAL A 39 0.09 -17.58 -4.45
N GLU A 40 -0.75 -18.21 -5.28
CA GLU A 40 -1.65 -19.28 -4.85
C GLU A 40 -0.87 -20.50 -4.32
N ASN A 41 0.22 -20.89 -4.99
CA ASN A 41 1.07 -22.00 -4.54
C ASN A 41 1.74 -21.70 -3.20
N ILE A 42 2.23 -20.49 -2.98
CA ILE A 42 2.82 -20.06 -1.69
C ILE A 42 1.74 -20.08 -0.62
N SER A 43 0.56 -19.54 -0.86
CA SER A 43 -0.53 -19.45 0.12
C SER A 43 -1.09 -20.83 0.51
N SER A 44 -1.10 -21.79 -0.41
CA SER A 44 -1.52 -23.17 -0.14
C SER A 44 -0.45 -24.04 0.53
N GLY A 45 0.75 -23.51 0.78
CA GLY A 45 1.88 -24.24 1.36
C GLY A 45 2.53 -25.25 0.39
N VAL A 46 2.19 -25.21 -0.89
CA VAL A 46 2.83 -26.04 -1.94
C VAL A 46 4.13 -25.36 -2.38
N THR A 47 5.24 -25.78 -1.82
CA THR A 47 6.58 -25.28 -2.20
C THR A 47 6.94 -25.76 -3.60
N THR A 48 6.87 -24.89 -4.61
CA THR A 48 7.52 -25.14 -5.90
C THR A 48 9.02 -24.92 -5.73
N THR A 49 9.76 -26.03 -5.75
CA THR A 49 11.23 -26.07 -5.65
C THR A 49 11.88 -25.30 -6.78
N SER A 50 12.85 -24.48 -6.42
CA SER A 50 13.95 -23.89 -7.21
C SER A 50 13.80 -22.46 -7.73
N ILE A 51 14.06 -21.50 -6.84
CA ILE A 51 14.77 -20.28 -7.21
C ILE A 51 16.21 -20.45 -6.69
N PRO A 52 17.27 -20.16 -7.48
CA PRO A 52 18.63 -20.16 -6.96
C PRO A 52 18.74 -19.07 -5.90
N VAL A 53 19.03 -19.46 -4.68
CA VAL A 53 19.39 -18.52 -3.61
C VAL A 53 20.77 -17.99 -3.96
N GLU A 54 20.88 -16.73 -4.37
CA GLU A 54 22.15 -16.02 -4.30
C GLU A 54 22.49 -15.84 -2.82
N GLU A 55 23.48 -16.59 -2.40
CA GLU A 55 24.05 -16.53 -1.06
C GLU A 55 24.78 -15.19 -0.89
N ASN A 56 24.09 -14.21 -0.33
CA ASN A 56 24.73 -12.96 0.08
C ASN A 56 25.30 -13.17 1.48
N GLN A 57 26.61 -13.47 1.53
CA GLN A 57 27.38 -13.58 2.76
C GLN A 57 27.57 -12.20 3.40
N GLY A 58 26.72 -11.87 4.33
CA GLY A 58 26.88 -10.75 5.24
C GLY A 58 26.53 -11.20 6.66
N ASN A 59 27.52 -11.73 7.38
CA ASN A 59 27.40 -12.11 8.79
C ASN A 59 27.44 -10.86 9.68
N GLU A 60 26.27 -10.36 10.09
CA GLU A 60 26.11 -9.71 11.38
C GLU A 60 24.88 -10.32 12.08
N PRO A 61 24.96 -10.62 13.40
CA PRO A 61 23.83 -11.23 14.10
C PRO A 61 22.70 -10.23 14.21
N LEU A 62 21.55 -10.53 13.59
CA LEU A 62 20.28 -9.85 13.87
C LEU A 62 20.03 -9.87 15.39
N PRO A 63 19.47 -8.78 15.95
CA PRO A 63 19.04 -8.79 17.35
C PRO A 63 18.08 -9.95 17.56
N THR A 64 18.42 -10.82 18.51
CA THR A 64 17.64 -11.99 18.89
C THR A 64 16.23 -11.55 19.31
N ILE A 65 15.24 -11.81 18.48
CA ILE A 65 13.83 -11.66 18.83
C ILE A 65 13.57 -12.76 19.88
N PRO A 66 12.94 -12.44 21.05
CA PRO A 66 12.58 -13.45 22.04
C PRO A 66 11.73 -14.54 21.37
N GLU A 67 12.13 -15.80 21.49
CA GLU A 67 11.37 -16.93 20.96
C GLU A 67 10.03 -17.05 21.69
N ILE A 68 8.94 -17.11 20.92
CA ILE A 68 7.61 -17.47 21.42
C ILE A 68 7.70 -18.93 21.92
N THR A 69 7.16 -19.22 23.08
CA THR A 69 7.17 -20.60 23.59
C THR A 69 6.31 -21.51 22.71
N GLU A 70 6.71 -22.78 22.51
CA GLU A 70 5.97 -23.74 21.67
C GLU A 70 4.48 -23.87 22.06
N VAL A 71 4.16 -23.79 23.37
CA VAL A 71 2.76 -23.84 23.85
C VAL A 71 1.96 -22.63 23.45
N GLU A 72 2.52 -21.43 23.55
CA GLU A 72 1.86 -20.19 23.13
C GLU A 72 1.68 -20.14 21.62
N GLN A 73 2.69 -20.55 20.87
CA GLN A 73 2.60 -20.65 19.43
C GLN A 73 1.45 -21.58 19.01
N SER A 74 1.33 -22.76 19.62
CA SER A 74 0.24 -23.71 19.33
C SER A 74 -1.16 -23.17 19.66
N GLU A 75 -1.33 -22.37 20.72
CA GLU A 75 -2.61 -21.76 21.08
C GLU A 75 -2.99 -20.66 20.09
N ILE A 76 -2.04 -19.79 19.73
CA ILE A 76 -2.26 -18.70 18.79
C ILE A 76 -2.52 -19.25 17.38
N GLU A 77 -1.77 -20.27 16.92
CA GLU A 77 -1.97 -20.90 15.62
C GLU A 77 -3.40 -21.46 15.47
N LYS A 78 -3.95 -22.07 16.52
CA LYS A 78 -5.34 -22.53 16.49
C LYS A 78 -6.33 -21.40 16.29
N LEU A 79 -6.17 -20.28 17.03
CA LEU A 79 -7.03 -19.12 16.91
C LEU A 79 -6.94 -18.50 15.51
N LEU A 80 -5.74 -18.45 14.93
CA LEU A 80 -5.55 -17.91 13.58
C LEU A 80 -6.20 -18.83 12.55
N ILE A 81 -6.00 -20.13 12.62
CA ILE A 81 -6.57 -21.11 11.67
C ILE A 81 -8.10 -21.09 11.69
N GLU A 82 -8.73 -20.94 12.86
CA GLU A 82 -10.19 -20.86 12.97
C GLU A 82 -10.79 -19.62 12.30
N ASN A 83 -10.00 -18.55 12.16
CA ASN A 83 -10.46 -17.25 11.68
C ASN A 83 -10.01 -16.91 10.24
N ILE A 84 -9.19 -17.72 9.59
CA ILE A 84 -8.85 -17.54 8.17
C ILE A 84 -10.03 -17.90 7.26
N ALA A 85 -10.01 -17.38 6.04
CA ALA A 85 -11.08 -17.69 5.08
C ALA A 85 -11.06 -19.16 4.67
N ALA A 86 -12.25 -19.76 4.68
CA ALA A 86 -12.46 -21.12 4.18
C ALA A 86 -12.86 -21.17 2.70
N GLN A 87 -13.07 -20.02 2.06
CA GLN A 87 -13.56 -19.90 0.70
C GLN A 87 -12.73 -18.88 -0.06
N GLU A 88 -12.36 -19.22 -1.30
CA GLU A 88 -11.76 -18.29 -2.24
C GLU A 88 -12.74 -17.20 -2.69
N ILE A 89 -12.22 -15.97 -2.87
CA ILE A 89 -12.94 -14.81 -3.40
C ILE A 89 -12.30 -14.46 -4.73
N VAL A 90 -12.99 -14.76 -5.83
CA VAL A 90 -12.47 -14.65 -7.21
C VAL A 90 -13.31 -13.76 -8.12
N ASP A 91 -14.43 -13.22 -7.62
CA ASP A 91 -15.41 -12.49 -8.45
C ASP A 91 -15.00 -11.04 -8.74
N TYR A 92 -13.78 -10.65 -8.32
CA TYR A 92 -13.27 -9.29 -8.43
C TYR A 92 -11.96 -9.25 -9.20
N LYS A 93 -11.72 -8.16 -9.92
CA LYS A 93 -10.38 -7.77 -10.33
C LYS A 93 -9.68 -7.10 -9.17
N THR A 94 -8.52 -7.61 -8.76
CA THR A 94 -7.91 -7.24 -7.48
C THR A 94 -6.55 -6.58 -7.67
N TYR A 95 -6.33 -5.51 -6.89
CA TYR A 95 -5.10 -4.73 -6.88
C TYR A 95 -4.59 -4.60 -5.44
N LEU A 96 -3.41 -5.15 -5.16
CA LEU A 96 -2.74 -4.97 -3.88
C LEU A 96 -1.94 -3.67 -3.89
N LEU A 97 -2.38 -2.70 -3.11
CA LEU A 97 -1.69 -1.42 -2.91
C LEU A 97 -0.79 -1.52 -1.68
N ILE A 98 0.51 -1.27 -1.88
CA ILE A 98 1.54 -1.42 -0.86
C ILE A 98 2.23 -0.09 -0.62
N GLY A 99 2.10 0.47 0.59
CA GLY A 99 2.94 1.58 1.04
C GLY A 99 4.13 1.05 1.82
N SER A 100 5.34 1.35 1.36
CA SER A 100 6.58 0.81 1.91
C SER A 100 7.40 1.89 2.61
N ASP A 101 8.10 1.50 3.67
CA ASP A 101 9.08 2.34 4.36
C ASP A 101 10.49 2.29 3.73
N LYS A 102 10.60 1.70 2.51
CA LYS A 102 11.87 1.69 1.75
C LYS A 102 12.42 3.10 1.63
N ARG A 103 13.68 3.26 1.94
CA ARG A 103 14.41 4.51 1.78
C ARG A 103 15.62 4.27 0.91
N ASP A 104 15.85 5.15 -0.04
CA ASP A 104 17.08 5.13 -0.81
C ASP A 104 18.27 5.48 0.08
N GLU A 105 19.41 4.81 -0.14
CA GLU A 105 20.67 5.03 0.61
C GLU A 105 21.12 6.50 0.55
N ASN A 106 20.69 7.24 -0.46
CA ASN A 106 21.01 8.66 -0.68
C ASN A 106 19.94 9.63 -0.17
N SER A 107 18.84 9.14 0.42
CA SER A 107 17.80 10.06 0.91
C SER A 107 18.31 10.84 2.11
N SER A 108 18.39 12.17 1.97
CA SER A 108 18.73 13.12 3.05
C SER A 108 17.61 13.26 4.10
N ALA A 109 16.65 12.34 4.10
CA ALA A 109 15.48 12.40 4.96
C ALA A 109 15.87 12.30 6.44
N SER A 110 15.39 13.22 7.24
CA SER A 110 15.58 13.37 8.69
C SER A 110 15.19 12.15 9.54
N ARG A 111 14.68 11.08 8.92
CA ARG A 111 14.12 9.87 9.57
C ARG A 111 15.09 8.69 9.69
N GLY A 112 16.35 8.84 9.25
CA GLY A 112 17.40 7.82 9.37
C GLY A 112 17.22 6.62 8.43
N PHE A 113 18.31 5.91 8.16
CA PHE A 113 18.32 4.64 7.41
C PHE A 113 17.65 3.54 8.25
N VAL A 114 16.76 2.75 7.63
CA VAL A 114 16.18 1.54 8.23
C VAL A 114 16.53 0.39 7.30
N GLU A 115 17.29 -0.56 7.79
CA GLU A 115 17.59 -1.78 7.06
C GLU A 115 16.33 -2.62 6.92
N GLY A 116 16.00 -3.02 5.70
CA GLY A 116 14.81 -3.80 5.37
C GLY A 116 13.67 -2.95 4.82
N GLN A 117 12.77 -3.61 4.13
CA GLN A 117 11.60 -3.03 3.49
C GLN A 117 10.35 -3.65 4.12
N ARG A 118 9.47 -2.83 4.72
CA ARG A 118 8.22 -3.29 5.32
C ARG A 118 7.03 -2.65 4.64
N ALA A 119 5.92 -3.37 4.58
CA ALA A 119 4.65 -2.82 4.14
C ALA A 119 3.96 -2.12 5.30
N ASP A 120 3.96 -0.79 5.30
CA ASP A 120 3.27 0.01 6.33
C ASP A 120 1.81 0.31 5.96
N VAL A 121 1.48 0.22 4.67
CA VAL A 121 0.13 0.28 4.12
C VAL A 121 -0.13 -0.98 3.32
N ILE A 122 -1.22 -1.66 3.61
CA ILE A 122 -1.66 -2.87 2.90
C ILE A 122 -3.15 -2.71 2.63
N ILE A 123 -3.50 -2.43 1.38
CA ILE A 123 -4.89 -2.24 0.96
C ILE A 123 -5.14 -3.05 -0.29
N VAL A 124 -6.25 -3.79 -0.31
CA VAL A 124 -6.73 -4.48 -1.51
C VAL A 124 -7.89 -3.71 -2.09
N GLY A 125 -7.73 -3.24 -3.33
CA GLY A 125 -8.82 -2.76 -4.15
C GLY A 125 -9.49 -3.94 -4.83
N LEU A 126 -10.80 -4.10 -4.63
CA LEU A 126 -11.61 -5.12 -5.30
C LEU A 126 -12.59 -4.41 -6.22
N ILE A 127 -12.44 -4.66 -7.50
CA ILE A 127 -13.19 -4.04 -8.57
C ILE A 127 -14.16 -5.07 -9.12
N ASP A 128 -15.45 -4.82 -8.96
CA ASP A 128 -16.47 -5.57 -9.68
C ASP A 128 -16.60 -4.98 -11.09
N GLU A 129 -16.24 -5.76 -12.11
CA GLU A 129 -16.30 -5.33 -13.52
C GLU A 129 -17.72 -5.33 -14.09
N VAL A 130 -18.70 -5.86 -13.36
CA VAL A 130 -20.10 -6.03 -13.79
C VAL A 130 -21.02 -5.04 -13.10
N SER A 131 -20.73 -4.69 -11.86
CA SER A 131 -21.50 -3.73 -11.06
C SER A 131 -20.61 -2.61 -10.54
N ASP A 132 -21.23 -1.50 -10.11
CA ASP A 132 -20.50 -0.38 -9.49
C ASP A 132 -20.14 -0.65 -8.01
N ASN A 133 -20.14 -1.92 -7.60
CA ASN A 133 -19.93 -2.30 -6.21
C ASN A 133 -18.44 -2.59 -5.93
N HIS A 134 -17.67 -1.54 -5.69
CA HIS A 134 -16.24 -1.63 -5.44
C HIS A 134 -15.93 -1.57 -3.95
N TYR A 135 -14.80 -2.18 -3.56
CA TYR A 135 -14.36 -2.24 -2.18
C TYR A 135 -12.89 -1.84 -2.03
N LEU A 136 -12.57 -1.19 -0.91
CA LEU A 136 -11.21 -1.02 -0.41
C LEU A 136 -11.10 -1.75 0.93
N LEU A 137 -10.34 -2.85 0.95
CA LEU A 137 -10.09 -3.65 2.13
C LEU A 137 -8.72 -3.31 2.71
N SER A 138 -8.67 -2.70 3.88
CA SER A 138 -7.43 -2.47 4.62
C SER A 138 -7.07 -3.65 5.49
N ILE A 139 -5.77 -3.96 5.52
CA ILE A 139 -5.18 -4.99 6.36
C ILE A 139 -4.20 -4.30 7.32
N PRO A 140 -4.47 -4.27 8.63
CA PRO A 140 -3.56 -3.68 9.58
C PRO A 140 -2.19 -4.35 9.51
N ARG A 141 -1.12 -3.56 9.40
CA ARG A 141 0.25 -4.05 9.21
C ARG A 141 0.78 -4.93 10.35
N ASP A 142 0.24 -4.74 11.56
CA ASP A 142 0.63 -5.48 12.77
C ASP A 142 -0.24 -6.75 12.98
N THR A 143 -1.05 -7.15 11.97
CA THR A 143 -1.81 -8.41 11.98
C THR A 143 -0.87 -9.59 12.04
N LEU A 144 -1.04 -10.43 13.06
CA LEU A 144 -0.27 -11.67 13.26
C LEU A 144 -0.79 -12.75 12.32
N ILE A 145 0.13 -13.39 11.63
CA ILE A 145 -0.16 -14.50 10.71
C ILE A 145 0.81 -15.65 10.89
N VAL A 146 0.42 -16.82 10.45
CA VAL A 146 1.37 -17.89 10.14
C VAL A 146 1.86 -17.65 8.71
N ASN A 147 3.13 -17.33 8.54
CA ASN A 147 3.72 -17.18 7.21
C ASN A 147 3.78 -18.57 6.55
N THR A 148 3.04 -18.75 5.46
CA THR A 148 2.95 -20.05 4.75
C THR A 148 4.27 -20.51 4.17
N CYS A 149 5.20 -19.58 3.92
CA CYS A 149 6.55 -19.88 3.41
C CYS A 149 7.49 -20.37 4.52
N THR A 150 7.53 -19.67 5.65
CA THR A 150 8.48 -19.95 6.74
C THR A 150 7.90 -20.78 7.86
N GLN A 151 6.59 -20.94 7.88
CA GLN A 151 5.82 -21.57 8.97
C GLN A 151 5.99 -20.86 10.34
N ASN A 152 6.46 -19.63 10.32
CA ASN A 152 6.67 -18.82 11.51
C ASN A 152 5.50 -17.88 11.78
N LEU A 153 5.24 -17.61 13.06
CA LEU A 153 4.36 -16.54 13.49
C LEU A 153 5.06 -15.19 13.33
N GLU A 154 4.50 -14.33 12.49
CA GLU A 154 5.02 -12.99 12.28
C GLU A 154 3.93 -11.98 11.94
N ARG A 155 4.25 -10.69 12.01
CA ARG A 155 3.34 -9.65 11.51
C ARG A 155 3.31 -9.68 10.00
N ILE A 156 2.14 -9.45 9.40
CA ILE A 156 1.96 -9.50 7.95
C ILE A 156 2.89 -8.53 7.20
N ASN A 157 3.21 -7.37 7.77
CA ASN A 157 4.12 -6.41 7.14
C ASN A 157 5.54 -6.93 6.94
N ALA A 158 5.97 -7.90 7.76
CA ALA A 158 7.30 -8.50 7.67
C ALA A 158 7.46 -9.42 6.45
N THR A 159 6.36 -9.93 5.89
CA THR A 159 6.40 -10.79 4.70
C THR A 159 6.92 -10.04 3.46
N TYR A 160 6.70 -8.71 3.42
CA TYR A 160 7.19 -7.86 2.33
C TYR A 160 8.72 -7.66 2.34
N SER A 161 9.39 -7.95 3.44
CA SER A 161 10.86 -7.85 3.54
C SER A 161 11.62 -9.10 3.12
N LYS A 162 10.91 -10.16 2.71
CA LYS A 162 11.49 -11.50 2.52
C LYS A 162 11.34 -12.00 1.10
N ASN A 163 12.39 -12.62 0.56
CA ASN A 163 12.42 -13.24 -0.77
C ASN A 163 12.60 -14.77 -0.65
N GLN A 164 11.85 -15.41 0.26
CA GLN A 164 12.08 -16.83 0.57
C GLN A 164 11.32 -17.81 -0.33
N CYS A 165 10.07 -17.48 -0.71
CA CYS A 165 9.24 -18.32 -1.57
C CYS A 165 8.88 -17.66 -2.90
N GLY A 166 9.01 -16.36 -2.97
CA GLY A 166 8.76 -15.50 -4.11
C GLY A 166 9.44 -14.16 -3.86
N ASN A 167 9.13 -13.17 -4.66
CA ASN A 167 9.58 -11.81 -4.36
C ASN A 167 8.74 -11.17 -3.25
N ASN A 168 9.10 -9.97 -2.82
CA ASN A 168 8.47 -9.24 -1.72
C ASN A 168 6.95 -9.11 -1.89
N ALA A 169 6.50 -8.69 -3.09
CA ALA A 169 5.08 -8.49 -3.38
C ALA A 169 4.31 -9.81 -3.40
N GLU A 170 4.89 -10.88 -3.96
CA GLU A 170 4.29 -12.21 -3.97
C GLU A 170 4.16 -12.81 -2.57
N ASN A 171 5.16 -12.64 -1.70
CA ASN A 171 5.08 -13.11 -0.32
C ASN A 171 3.99 -12.39 0.47
N LEU A 172 3.87 -11.06 0.31
CA LEU A 172 2.79 -10.30 0.95
C LEU A 172 1.42 -10.67 0.36
N ALA A 173 1.31 -10.80 -0.96
CA ALA A 173 0.08 -11.21 -1.63
C ALA A 173 -0.38 -12.62 -1.17
N ALA A 174 0.57 -13.56 -1.00
CA ALA A 174 0.28 -14.88 -0.48
C ALA A 174 -0.21 -14.85 0.98
N ALA A 175 0.37 -13.98 1.81
CA ALA A 175 -0.11 -13.78 3.17
C ALA A 175 -1.53 -13.20 3.19
N VAL A 176 -1.83 -12.22 2.33
CA VAL A 176 -3.18 -11.66 2.16
C VAL A 176 -4.17 -12.73 1.70
N ASN A 177 -3.83 -13.48 0.64
CA ASN A 177 -4.67 -14.57 0.14
C ASN A 177 -4.90 -15.63 1.23
N GLY A 178 -3.85 -16.03 1.96
CA GLY A 178 -3.94 -17.04 3.02
C GLY A 178 -4.92 -16.69 4.14
N ILE A 179 -5.05 -15.40 4.51
CA ILE A 179 -5.97 -14.98 5.57
C ILE A 179 -7.36 -14.56 5.07
N THR A 180 -7.49 -14.13 3.82
CA THR A 180 -8.73 -13.57 3.28
C THR A 180 -9.39 -14.43 2.22
N GLY A 181 -8.68 -15.37 1.60
CA GLY A 181 -9.12 -16.09 0.40
C GLY A 181 -9.19 -15.21 -0.85
N ILE A 182 -8.79 -13.93 -0.79
CA ILE A 182 -8.82 -13.03 -1.93
C ILE A 182 -7.63 -13.33 -2.83
N LYS A 183 -7.91 -13.71 -4.07
CA LYS A 183 -6.90 -13.84 -5.11
C LYS A 183 -6.38 -12.46 -5.49
N ILE A 184 -5.06 -12.29 -5.57
CA ILE A 184 -4.44 -11.02 -5.98
C ILE A 184 -3.99 -11.13 -7.44
N ASP A 185 -4.52 -10.26 -8.30
CA ASP A 185 -4.18 -10.23 -9.74
C ASP A 185 -2.98 -9.36 -10.04
N HIS A 186 -2.90 -8.20 -9.39
CA HIS A 186 -1.89 -7.18 -9.64
C HIS A 186 -1.44 -6.50 -8.34
N PHE A 187 -0.26 -5.87 -8.37
CA PHE A 187 0.15 -4.99 -7.29
C PHE A 187 0.71 -3.66 -7.80
N ALA A 188 0.65 -2.67 -6.92
CA ALA A 188 1.38 -1.42 -7.04
C ALA A 188 1.97 -1.06 -5.67
N SER A 189 3.24 -0.69 -5.64
CA SER A 189 3.93 -0.28 -4.42
C SER A 189 4.48 1.13 -4.58
N PHE A 190 4.44 1.91 -3.51
CA PHE A 190 5.04 3.23 -3.41
C PHE A 190 5.75 3.39 -2.08
N ASN A 191 6.83 4.16 -2.08
CA ASN A 191 7.53 4.55 -0.87
C ASN A 191 7.04 5.92 -0.37
N PHE A 192 7.60 6.41 0.72
CA PHE A 192 7.21 7.70 1.30
C PHE A 192 7.41 8.88 0.33
N GLU A 193 8.53 8.88 -0.40
CA GLU A 193 8.82 9.93 -1.39
C GLU A 193 7.84 9.88 -2.56
N GLY A 194 7.55 8.67 -3.09
CA GLY A 194 6.53 8.47 -4.11
C GLY A 194 5.15 8.95 -3.66
N PHE A 195 4.76 8.67 -2.42
CA PHE A 195 3.50 9.16 -1.85
C PHE A 195 3.45 10.70 -1.81
N GLU A 196 4.50 11.34 -1.31
CA GLU A 196 4.58 12.80 -1.28
C GLU A 196 4.51 13.39 -2.69
N ASN A 197 5.29 12.85 -3.63
CA ASN A 197 5.33 13.31 -5.03
C ASN A 197 3.97 13.20 -5.72
N ILE A 198 3.22 12.09 -5.51
CA ILE A 198 1.89 11.92 -6.07
C ILE A 198 0.94 13.03 -5.60
N ILE A 199 0.91 13.30 -4.30
CA ILE A 199 0.05 14.32 -3.72
C ILE A 199 0.45 15.73 -4.20
N ASP A 200 1.74 16.04 -4.19
CA ASP A 200 2.25 17.34 -4.58
C ASP A 200 2.05 17.60 -6.09
N SER A 201 2.03 16.55 -6.92
CA SER A 201 1.71 16.65 -8.36
C SER A 201 0.26 17.09 -8.64
N PHE A 202 -0.62 16.98 -7.65
CA PHE A 202 -1.99 17.51 -7.67
C PHE A 202 -2.13 18.86 -6.96
N ASP A 203 -1.03 19.55 -6.65
CA ASP A 203 -1.02 20.76 -5.82
C ASP A 203 -1.58 20.51 -4.40
N GLY A 204 -1.46 19.29 -3.90
CA GLY A 204 -1.95 18.86 -2.59
C GLY A 204 -3.26 18.10 -2.64
N ILE A 205 -3.71 17.69 -1.45
CA ILE A 205 -4.93 16.91 -1.24
C ILE A 205 -5.79 17.53 -0.14
N GLU A 206 -7.12 17.45 -0.28
CA GLU A 206 -8.02 17.93 0.75
C GLU A 206 -8.10 16.94 1.91
N ILE A 207 -7.83 17.42 3.12
CA ILE A 207 -8.05 16.69 4.38
C ILE A 207 -9.03 17.48 5.23
N CYS A 208 -10.10 16.79 5.65
CA CYS A 208 -11.12 17.32 6.55
C CYS A 208 -10.99 16.67 7.93
N VAL A 209 -10.91 17.46 8.98
CA VAL A 209 -10.85 17.00 10.37
C VAL A 209 -11.93 17.68 11.21
N GLU A 210 -12.56 16.92 12.11
CA GLU A 210 -13.65 17.44 12.97
C GLU A 210 -13.13 18.38 14.07
N LYS A 211 -11.86 18.24 14.46
CA LYS A 211 -11.20 19.06 15.46
C LYS A 211 -9.76 19.32 15.03
N THR A 212 -9.21 20.44 15.45
CA THR A 212 -7.80 20.74 15.24
C THR A 212 -6.93 19.62 15.81
N GLN A 213 -6.04 19.09 15.00
CA GLN A 213 -5.17 17.94 15.30
C GLN A 213 -3.71 18.31 15.07
N ARG A 214 -2.81 17.72 15.86
CA ARG A 214 -1.36 17.83 15.66
C ARG A 214 -0.62 16.56 16.09
N GLU A 215 0.63 16.45 15.67
CA GLU A 215 1.63 15.59 16.29
C GLU A 215 2.95 16.36 16.37
N GLY A 216 3.21 16.94 17.54
CA GLY A 216 4.37 17.79 17.78
C GLY A 216 4.54 18.88 16.71
N TYR A 217 5.71 18.90 16.04
CA TYR A 217 6.00 19.78 14.90
C TYR A 217 5.81 19.11 13.54
N SER A 218 5.37 17.85 13.49
CA SER A 218 5.27 17.09 12.25
C SER A 218 4.11 17.59 11.38
N PHE A 219 2.97 17.87 11.99
CA PHE A 219 1.83 18.51 11.34
C PHE A 219 0.91 19.19 12.35
N GLU A 220 0.16 20.17 11.88
CA GLU A 220 -1.02 20.74 12.54
C GLU A 220 -2.12 20.93 11.49
N LEU A 221 -3.28 20.30 11.70
CA LEU A 221 -4.47 20.43 10.85
C LEU A 221 -5.54 21.15 11.63
N GLN A 222 -6.03 22.26 11.07
CA GLN A 222 -7.13 23.02 11.66
C GLN A 222 -8.46 22.29 11.47
N GLU A 223 -9.42 22.51 12.36
CA GLU A 223 -10.80 22.05 12.21
C GLU A 223 -11.39 22.48 10.86
N GLY A 224 -12.08 21.58 10.17
CA GLY A 224 -12.62 21.77 8.83
C GLY A 224 -11.77 21.13 7.74
N CYS A 225 -11.95 21.58 6.50
CA CYS A 225 -11.29 21.05 5.32
C CYS A 225 -10.20 22.00 4.85
N GLN A 226 -9.03 21.46 4.49
CA GLN A 226 -7.88 22.21 4.01
C GLN A 226 -7.06 21.41 3.00
N ILE A 227 -6.45 22.09 2.04
CA ILE A 227 -5.49 21.48 1.11
C ILE A 227 -4.13 21.40 1.82
N VAL A 228 -3.54 20.21 1.82
CA VAL A 228 -2.26 19.94 2.44
C VAL A 228 -1.26 19.35 1.46
N SER A 229 0.03 19.59 1.69
CA SER A 229 1.12 18.99 0.91
C SER A 229 1.26 17.49 1.17
N GLY A 230 1.99 16.79 0.29
CA GLY A 230 2.35 15.38 0.46
C GLY A 230 3.02 15.09 1.79
N ALA A 231 3.97 15.92 2.22
CA ALA A 231 4.65 15.76 3.51
C ALA A 231 3.69 15.86 4.72
N THR A 232 2.74 16.79 4.69
CA THR A 232 1.72 16.93 5.75
C THR A 232 0.78 15.71 5.73
N ALA A 233 0.31 15.31 4.57
CA ALA A 233 -0.55 14.14 4.41
C ALA A 233 0.15 12.86 4.88
N LEU A 234 1.43 12.66 4.51
CA LEU A 234 2.22 11.52 4.96
C LEU A 234 2.34 11.49 6.49
N ASN A 235 2.71 12.61 7.10
CA ASN A 235 2.83 12.70 8.55
C ASN A 235 1.50 12.37 9.24
N TRP A 236 0.38 12.82 8.69
CA TRP A 236 -0.95 12.54 9.23
C TRP A 236 -1.35 11.06 9.12
N VAL A 237 -1.09 10.39 7.98
CA VAL A 237 -1.48 8.97 7.79
C VAL A 237 -0.58 8.00 8.55
N VAL A 238 0.67 8.38 8.88
CA VAL A 238 1.58 7.52 9.66
C VAL A 238 1.54 7.84 11.16
N SER A 239 0.88 8.92 11.58
CA SER A 239 0.83 9.39 12.96
C SER A 239 0.29 8.33 13.92
N ARG A 240 0.97 8.18 15.06
CA ARG A 240 0.58 7.30 16.17
C ARG A 240 0.20 8.07 17.44
N ASN A 241 0.58 9.32 17.50
CA ASN A 241 0.43 10.15 18.70
C ASN A 241 -0.29 11.46 18.39
N THR A 242 -1.30 11.39 17.52
CA THR A 242 -2.13 12.55 17.22
C THR A 242 -2.78 13.08 18.48
N GLU A 243 -2.67 14.39 18.69
CA GLU A 243 -3.36 15.14 19.73
C GLU A 243 -4.48 15.97 19.12
N ILE A 244 -5.55 16.17 19.86
CA ILE A 244 -6.65 17.08 19.51
C ILE A 244 -6.68 18.25 20.47
N LEU A 245 -6.98 19.42 19.90
CA LEU A 245 -7.14 20.65 20.66
C LEU A 245 -8.41 20.61 21.50
N VAL A 246 -8.29 20.94 22.80
CA VAL A 246 -9.42 21.12 23.71
C VAL A 246 -9.78 22.61 23.76
N GLY A 247 -10.95 22.96 23.25
CA GLY A 247 -11.41 24.35 23.22
C GLY A 247 -10.73 25.21 22.14
N LYS A 248 -10.18 26.34 22.50
CA LYS A 248 -9.55 27.30 21.57
C LYS A 248 -8.03 27.31 21.73
N LYS A 249 -7.34 27.62 20.65
CA LYS A 249 -5.88 27.84 20.68
C LYS A 249 -5.55 29.04 21.57
N ILE A 250 -4.66 28.85 22.52
CA ILE A 250 -4.20 29.86 23.48
C ILE A 250 -2.71 30.01 23.31
N LEU A 251 -2.24 31.25 23.20
CA LEU A 251 -0.81 31.55 23.21
C LEU A 251 -0.47 32.22 24.56
N ASP A 252 0.70 31.90 25.09
CA ASP A 252 1.23 32.55 26.29
C ASP A 252 1.81 33.97 25.99
N GLU A 253 2.37 34.59 27.00
CA GLU A 253 2.96 35.95 26.91
C GLU A 253 4.16 36.00 25.94
N ASN A 254 4.79 34.87 25.66
CA ASN A 254 5.93 34.74 24.75
C ASN A 254 5.48 34.35 23.31
N GLY A 255 4.17 34.11 23.10
CA GLY A 255 3.60 33.67 21.84
C GLY A 255 3.73 32.15 21.61
N GLU A 256 4.08 31.39 22.66
CA GLU A 256 4.15 29.93 22.61
C GLU A 256 2.78 29.32 22.86
N ASP A 257 2.57 28.11 22.33
CA ASP A 257 1.30 27.39 22.45
C ASP A 257 1.08 26.89 23.88
N ALA A 258 0.18 27.55 24.60
CA ALA A 258 -0.27 27.20 25.95
C ALA A 258 -1.65 26.48 25.93
N SER A 259 -2.10 26.00 24.77
CA SER A 259 -3.37 25.33 24.59
C SER A 259 -3.39 23.97 25.27
N GLU A 260 -4.57 23.52 25.66
CA GLU A 260 -4.77 22.17 26.16
C GLU A 260 -4.91 21.19 24.99
N TRP A 261 -4.01 20.21 24.96
CA TRP A 261 -4.00 19.13 23.97
C TRP A 261 -4.18 17.79 24.67
N ILE A 262 -5.06 16.96 24.13
CA ILE A 262 -5.24 15.60 24.63
C ILE A 262 -4.94 14.60 23.53
N LYS A 263 -4.32 13.49 23.91
CA LYS A 263 -4.09 12.39 22.97
C LYS A 263 -5.40 11.90 22.42
N MET A 264 -5.52 11.81 21.10
CA MET A 264 -6.72 11.32 20.43
C MET A 264 -6.92 9.86 20.82
N SER A 265 -8.04 9.56 21.51
CA SER A 265 -8.41 8.19 21.81
C SER A 265 -8.78 7.47 20.52
N GLY A 266 -8.28 6.24 20.35
CA GLY A 266 -8.56 5.46 19.14
C GLY A 266 -7.57 5.71 17.99
N VAL A 267 -6.49 6.50 18.18
CA VAL A 267 -5.35 6.49 17.26
C VAL A 267 -4.62 5.16 17.43
N SER A 268 -5.20 4.14 16.86
CA SER A 268 -4.71 2.79 16.76
C SER A 268 -4.34 2.51 15.30
N ASP A 269 -3.88 1.31 15.01
CA ASP A 269 -3.68 0.87 13.63
C ASP A 269 -4.99 0.94 12.81
N LEU A 270 -6.16 0.77 13.45
CA LEU A 270 -7.47 0.90 12.79
C LEU A 270 -7.73 2.34 12.30
N SER A 271 -7.50 3.35 13.14
CA SER A 271 -7.68 4.76 12.73
C SER A 271 -6.65 5.20 11.67
N ARG A 272 -5.45 4.62 11.67
CA ARG A 272 -4.48 4.85 10.58
C ARG A 272 -4.98 4.27 9.26
N ASN A 273 -5.54 3.07 9.27
CA ASN A 273 -6.13 2.46 8.08
C ASN A 273 -7.25 3.32 7.49
N GLU A 274 -8.10 3.90 8.33
CA GLU A 274 -9.15 4.82 7.89
C GLU A 274 -8.58 6.07 7.21
N ARG A 275 -7.52 6.67 7.77
CA ARG A 275 -6.81 7.81 7.16
C ARG A 275 -6.14 7.42 5.83
N GLN A 276 -5.53 6.26 5.75
CA GLN A 276 -4.93 5.74 4.53
C GLN A 276 -5.98 5.52 3.43
N GLN A 277 -7.11 4.90 3.75
CA GLN A 277 -8.23 4.75 2.82
C GLN A 277 -8.78 6.12 2.39
N TYR A 278 -8.92 7.06 3.33
CA TYR A 278 -9.38 8.40 3.04
C TYR A 278 -8.49 9.08 1.99
N VAL A 279 -7.17 9.07 2.19
CA VAL A 279 -6.22 9.69 1.25
C VAL A 279 -6.28 9.01 -0.12
N ILE A 280 -6.34 7.68 -0.18
CA ILE A 280 -6.48 6.96 -1.45
C ILE A 280 -7.75 7.39 -2.19
N LEU A 281 -8.88 7.48 -1.48
CA LEU A 281 -10.13 7.93 -2.10
C LEU A 281 -10.06 9.38 -2.58
N GLN A 282 -9.41 10.28 -1.83
CA GLN A 282 -9.19 11.65 -2.29
C GLN A 282 -8.33 11.70 -3.56
N LEU A 283 -7.29 10.87 -3.66
CA LEU A 283 -6.47 10.76 -4.87
C LEU A 283 -7.28 10.20 -6.05
N LEU A 284 -8.09 9.18 -5.82
CA LEU A 284 -8.98 8.63 -6.87
C LEU A 284 -10.00 9.65 -7.37
N LYS A 285 -10.55 10.50 -6.48
CA LYS A 285 -11.43 11.60 -6.88
C LYS A 285 -10.77 12.56 -7.86
N ARG A 286 -9.44 12.76 -7.76
CA ARG A 286 -8.68 13.62 -8.68
C ARG A 286 -8.66 13.08 -10.11
N LEU A 287 -8.98 11.80 -10.35
CA LEU A 287 -9.14 11.25 -11.71
C LEU A 287 -10.22 12.00 -12.50
N ASN A 288 -11.23 12.54 -11.83
CA ASN A 288 -12.30 13.31 -12.45
C ASN A 288 -11.84 14.69 -12.98
N ASP A 289 -10.67 15.17 -12.56
CA ASP A 289 -10.11 16.44 -13.01
C ASP A 289 -9.55 16.34 -14.45
N PHE A 290 -9.17 15.14 -14.89
CA PHE A 290 -8.63 14.91 -16.23
C PHE A 290 -9.71 14.95 -17.30
N LYS A 291 -9.53 15.82 -18.31
CA LYS A 291 -10.49 16.04 -19.40
C LYS A 291 -10.29 15.07 -20.56
N SER A 292 -9.12 14.47 -20.68
CA SER A 292 -8.78 13.53 -21.74
C SER A 292 -7.84 12.44 -21.27
N PHE A 293 -7.91 11.27 -21.94
CA PHE A 293 -6.99 10.16 -21.72
C PHE A 293 -5.51 10.60 -21.88
N SER A 294 -5.22 11.45 -22.85
CA SER A 294 -3.86 11.97 -23.07
C SER A 294 -3.35 12.80 -21.88
N GLU A 295 -4.23 13.57 -21.26
CA GLU A 295 -3.88 14.37 -20.08
C GLU A 295 -3.54 13.47 -18.89
N LEU A 296 -4.38 12.46 -18.59
CA LEU A 296 -4.10 11.45 -17.57
C LEU A 296 -2.81 10.69 -17.88
N ASN A 297 -2.63 10.23 -19.13
CA ASN A 297 -1.43 9.51 -19.53
C ASN A 297 -0.17 10.35 -19.32
N ASN A 298 -0.18 11.63 -19.73
CA ASN A 298 0.95 12.52 -19.53
C ASN A 298 1.23 12.75 -18.04
N PHE A 299 0.20 12.91 -17.22
CA PHE A 299 0.33 13.07 -15.79
C PHE A 299 0.98 11.83 -15.15
N ILE A 300 0.45 10.64 -15.41
CA ILE A 300 1.00 9.39 -14.85
C ILE A 300 2.47 9.21 -15.26
N ASN A 301 2.84 9.58 -16.49
CA ASN A 301 4.23 9.53 -16.93
C ASN A 301 5.17 10.47 -16.14
N THR A 302 4.66 11.51 -15.48
CA THR A 302 5.48 12.36 -14.59
C THR A 302 5.77 11.71 -13.23
N LEU A 303 5.09 10.63 -12.92
CA LEU A 303 5.18 9.89 -11.65
C LEU A 303 5.95 8.57 -11.78
N GLU A 304 6.73 8.38 -12.88
CA GLU A 304 7.40 7.11 -13.18
C GLU A 304 8.27 6.57 -12.04
N ASP A 305 8.98 7.45 -11.33
CA ASP A 305 9.86 7.08 -10.21
C ASP A 305 9.11 6.91 -8.88
N SER A 306 7.79 7.14 -8.87
CA SER A 306 6.98 7.11 -7.64
C SER A 306 6.39 5.74 -7.34
N PHE A 307 6.40 4.82 -8.31
CA PHE A 307 5.75 3.51 -8.22
C PHE A 307 6.67 2.38 -8.65
N LEU A 308 6.52 1.25 -7.96
CA LEU A 308 6.91 -0.07 -8.43
C LEU A 308 5.63 -0.84 -8.76
N ILE A 309 5.47 -1.29 -9.99
CA ILE A 309 4.27 -2.00 -10.44
C ILE A 309 4.57 -3.42 -10.92
N ASP A 310 3.56 -4.26 -10.93
CA ASP A 310 3.56 -5.57 -11.56
C ASP A 310 3.88 -5.45 -13.06
N GLU A 311 4.83 -6.23 -13.57
CA GLU A 311 5.22 -6.21 -14.99
C GLU A 311 4.07 -6.59 -15.94
N ASN A 312 3.09 -7.40 -15.47
CA ASN A 312 1.90 -7.77 -16.24
C ASN A 312 0.82 -6.69 -16.21
N LEU A 313 0.89 -5.76 -15.25
CA LEU A 313 0.11 -4.54 -15.23
C LEU A 313 0.82 -3.49 -16.10
N THR A 314 0.81 -3.67 -17.41
CA THR A 314 1.43 -2.68 -18.30
C THR A 314 0.88 -1.29 -18.00
N LEU A 315 1.72 -0.26 -18.15
CA LEU A 315 1.30 1.13 -17.91
C LEU A 315 0.00 1.47 -18.64
N ASN A 316 -0.14 1.03 -19.90
CA ASN A 316 -1.37 1.23 -20.67
C ASN A 316 -2.58 0.57 -20.01
N LYS A 317 -2.45 -0.63 -19.45
CA LYS A 317 -3.54 -1.27 -18.70
C LYS A 317 -3.88 -0.50 -17.45
N ALA A 318 -2.88 -0.08 -16.68
CA ALA A 318 -3.08 0.71 -15.47
C ALA A 318 -3.79 2.04 -15.78
N ILE A 319 -3.35 2.77 -16.81
CA ILE A 319 -3.98 4.02 -17.23
C ILE A 319 -5.41 3.80 -17.75
N ASN A 320 -5.66 2.73 -18.51
CA ASN A 320 -7.01 2.39 -18.96
C ASN A 320 -7.92 2.10 -17.76
N THR A 321 -7.47 1.30 -16.80
CA THR A 321 -8.22 1.04 -15.57
C THR A 321 -8.55 2.33 -14.83
N LEU A 322 -7.57 3.21 -14.62
CA LEU A 322 -7.79 4.52 -13.99
C LEU A 322 -8.75 5.40 -14.79
N TRP A 323 -8.67 5.34 -16.12
CA TRP A 323 -9.57 6.09 -17.00
C TRP A 323 -11.01 5.59 -16.94
N ASP A 324 -11.20 4.27 -16.87
CA ASP A 324 -12.52 3.64 -16.74
C ASP A 324 -13.15 3.93 -15.37
N PHE A 325 -12.33 4.08 -14.34
CA PHE A 325 -12.77 4.53 -13.01
C PHE A 325 -13.21 6.00 -12.94
N ARG A 326 -12.88 6.81 -13.94
CA ARG A 326 -13.29 8.21 -13.97
C ARG A 326 -14.82 8.30 -14.08
N GLY A 327 -15.42 9.07 -13.20
CA GLY A 327 -16.87 9.19 -13.10
C GLY A 327 -17.51 8.25 -12.07
N THR A 328 -16.73 7.33 -11.49
CA THR A 328 -17.17 6.55 -10.32
C THR A 328 -17.47 7.49 -9.16
N ASP A 329 -18.54 7.22 -8.44
CA ASP A 329 -18.84 7.90 -7.19
C ASP A 329 -17.98 7.29 -6.06
N PHE A 330 -16.80 7.87 -5.87
CA PHE A 330 -15.83 7.40 -4.88
C PHE A 330 -16.31 7.54 -3.42
N ASP A 331 -17.36 8.31 -3.16
CA ASP A 331 -17.97 8.41 -1.83
C ASP A 331 -18.76 7.14 -1.48
N ASN A 332 -19.23 6.41 -2.49
CA ASN A 332 -19.97 5.17 -2.34
C ASN A 332 -19.10 3.90 -2.37
N ILE A 333 -17.77 4.03 -2.48
CA ILE A 333 -16.87 2.87 -2.36
C ILE A 333 -16.96 2.29 -0.94
N ASN A 334 -17.16 0.97 -0.86
CA ASN A 334 -17.22 0.25 0.40
C ASN A 334 -15.84 0.18 1.06
N LYS A 335 -15.69 0.84 2.20
CA LYS A 335 -14.46 0.84 3.01
C LYS A 335 -14.53 -0.27 4.04
N LEU A 336 -13.67 -1.26 3.91
CA LEU A 336 -13.60 -2.40 4.79
C LEU A 336 -12.25 -2.45 5.51
N SER A 337 -12.22 -3.07 6.67
CA SER A 337 -10.99 -3.44 7.37
C SER A 337 -11.14 -4.87 7.88
N ILE A 338 -10.08 -5.66 7.82
CA ILE A 338 -10.11 -7.00 8.43
C ILE A 338 -10.45 -6.85 9.92
N PRO A 339 -11.44 -7.61 10.42
CA PRO A 339 -11.81 -7.56 11.82
C PRO A 339 -10.67 -8.12 12.68
N THR A 340 -10.06 -7.27 13.48
CA THR A 340 -8.94 -7.63 14.35
C THR A 340 -9.17 -7.15 15.75
N SER A 341 -8.50 -7.81 16.73
CA SER A 341 -8.43 -7.39 18.11
C SER A 341 -6.97 -7.31 18.58
N ALA A 342 -6.70 -6.39 19.50
CA ALA A 342 -5.37 -6.27 20.08
C ALA A 342 -5.05 -7.51 20.94
N TYR A 343 -3.83 -8.00 20.82
CA TYR A 343 -3.32 -9.12 21.59
C TYR A 343 -1.88 -8.82 22.02
N GLU A 344 -1.56 -9.14 23.27
CA GLU A 344 -0.21 -9.02 23.79
C GLU A 344 0.42 -10.40 23.89
N LEU A 345 1.51 -10.62 23.16
CA LEU A 345 2.30 -11.84 23.27
C LEU A 345 3.01 -11.87 24.63
N LYS A 346 3.35 -13.06 25.13
CA LYS A 346 4.04 -13.24 26.43
C LYS A 346 5.39 -12.53 26.50
N ASP A 347 6.01 -12.24 25.36
CA ASP A 347 7.23 -11.45 25.27
C ASP A 347 6.99 -9.92 25.31
N GLY A 348 5.75 -9.47 25.50
CA GLY A 348 5.34 -8.07 25.58
C GLY A 348 5.10 -7.39 24.23
N ARG A 349 5.25 -8.10 23.10
CA ARG A 349 4.93 -7.53 21.79
C ARG A 349 3.43 -7.38 21.60
N GLN A 350 3.00 -6.19 21.21
CA GLN A 350 1.62 -5.91 20.83
C GLN A 350 1.40 -6.30 19.37
N VAL A 351 0.40 -7.13 19.10
CA VAL A 351 0.00 -7.57 17.76
C VAL A 351 -1.51 -7.46 17.59
N LEU A 352 -1.99 -7.64 16.38
CA LEU A 352 -3.41 -7.75 16.09
C LEU A 352 -3.69 -9.19 15.65
N ILE A 353 -4.70 -9.82 16.22
CA ILE A 353 -5.20 -11.13 15.79
C ILE A 353 -6.53 -10.97 15.09
N ILE A 354 -6.78 -11.77 14.06
CA ILE A 354 -8.07 -11.80 13.35
C ILE A 354 -9.11 -12.30 14.34
N SER A 355 -10.13 -11.49 14.63
CA SER A 355 -11.07 -11.69 15.73
C SER A 355 -12.32 -12.50 15.36
N ARG A 356 -12.54 -12.76 14.05
CA ARG A 356 -13.65 -13.58 13.55
C ARG A 356 -13.30 -14.17 12.18
N ASN A 357 -13.99 -15.24 11.78
CA ASN A 357 -13.79 -15.86 10.49
C ASN A 357 -14.04 -14.86 9.35
N PHE A 358 -13.07 -14.77 8.42
CA PHE A 358 -13.13 -13.79 7.34
C PHE A 358 -14.24 -14.10 6.32
N THR A 359 -14.54 -15.38 6.05
CA THR A 359 -15.64 -15.76 5.15
C THR A 359 -16.99 -15.28 5.68
N ASP A 360 -17.23 -15.39 6.99
CA ASP A 360 -18.47 -14.92 7.63
C ASP A 360 -18.55 -13.39 7.60
N TYR A 361 -17.43 -12.71 7.81
CA TYR A 361 -17.35 -11.26 7.66
C TYR A 361 -17.62 -10.82 6.22
N ALA A 362 -17.02 -11.49 5.24
CA ALA A 362 -17.18 -11.19 3.82
C ALA A 362 -18.63 -11.33 3.35
N LYS A 363 -19.37 -12.33 3.87
CA LYS A 363 -20.83 -12.48 3.64
C LYS A 363 -21.64 -11.33 4.24
N GLU A 364 -21.32 -10.96 5.48
CA GLU A 364 -22.02 -9.88 6.18
C GLU A 364 -21.89 -8.52 5.48
N VAL A 365 -20.71 -8.22 4.96
CA VAL A 365 -20.43 -6.94 4.26
C VAL A 365 -20.78 -6.98 2.77
N GLY A 366 -21.30 -8.11 2.27
CA GLY A 366 -21.71 -8.27 0.87
C GLY A 366 -20.56 -8.46 -0.12
N LEU A 367 -19.38 -8.80 0.36
CA LEU A 367 -18.22 -9.09 -0.49
C LEU A 367 -18.38 -10.42 -1.23
N ILE A 368 -19.06 -11.38 -0.64
CA ILE A 368 -19.45 -12.65 -1.27
C ILE A 368 -20.94 -12.90 -1.04
N THR A 369 -21.57 -13.52 -2.04
CA THR A 369 -22.99 -13.91 -1.95
C THR A 369 -23.17 -15.02 -0.90
N PRO A 370 -24.22 -15.00 -0.09
CA PRO A 370 -24.50 -16.02 0.93
C PRO A 370 -24.65 -17.43 0.36
#